data_e36a1d2fe823092ef546126c1b7ad33e
#
_entry.id   e36a1d2fe823092ef546126c1b7ad33e
#
_cell.length_a   1.000
_cell.length_b   1.000
_cell.length_c   1.000
_cell.angle_alpha   90.00
_cell.angle_beta   90.00
_cell.angle_gamma   90.00
#
_symmetry.space_group_name_H-M   'P 1'
#
loop_
_entity.id
_entity.type
_entity.pdbx_description
1 polymer ?
#
loop_
_entity_poly.entity_id
_entity_poly.type
_entity_poly.pdbx_seq_one_letter_code
_entity_poly.pdbx_strand_id
1 'polypeptide(L)'
;LYDDFLGSTSLEMKSNKNEGGELLSFLGHVARQSGKKIILTTREYILNQARQTDENFAREDFDYQKCVISLEDYTRADRARILYNHLFFRGVSKADIQDLLEGDRVIKIIDHPNYSPRLVETVIKLRRPAGEGGFYRFFFETLNHPGRLWETAFCRQISPAARDLILLLCTGEVVQLEDLRRRYEVYHARKAVAENRALYTGDFMDALRETEGTFIRIDRSCVSYHNPSVRDFIHGYIRENEAEFRMLCETAGDFNFCVRLADLEPALCQKYEELFMAALRGTAGGKARDFILAERIQSLAAVCPRLQSDAAVDLLRQMVERLLSLLEKAWGELSADTWSSGMEPHRLRSLLDGLSFFEDEPGLKDRTFDVCFRYATAWFEWACLYMPEDF
;
A
#
# COMPACT_ATOMS: atom_id res chain seq x y z
N LEU A 1 28.70 17.42 -1.13
CA LEU A 1 27.48 16.68 -0.86
C LEU A 1 26.32 17.35 -1.60
N TYR A 2 25.58 16.56 -2.34
CA TYR A 2 24.32 16.99 -2.96
C TYR A 2 23.23 16.01 -2.53
N ASP A 3 22.34 16.49 -1.66
CA ASP A 3 21.33 15.69 -1.01
C ASP A 3 20.07 15.63 -1.87
N ASP A 4 19.42 14.44 -1.91
CA ASP A 4 18.24 14.16 -2.73
C ASP A 4 18.38 14.65 -4.19
N PHE A 5 19.50 14.33 -4.84
CA PHE A 5 19.92 14.90 -6.12
C PHE A 5 18.98 14.61 -7.30
N LEU A 6 18.11 13.61 -7.20
CA LEU A 6 17.08 13.30 -8.18
C LEU A 6 15.68 13.80 -7.74
N GLY A 7 15.64 14.69 -6.75
CA GLY A 7 14.43 15.15 -6.10
C GLY A 7 14.06 14.30 -4.89
N SER A 8 13.32 14.92 -3.97
CA SER A 8 12.89 14.28 -2.72
C SER A 8 11.72 13.32 -2.92
N THR A 9 11.06 13.37 -4.07
CA THR A 9 9.93 12.51 -4.44
C THR A 9 10.02 12.04 -5.89
N SER A 10 9.39 10.91 -6.22
CA SER A 10 9.28 10.41 -7.59
C SER A 10 8.55 11.38 -8.54
N LEU A 11 7.84 12.36 -7.99
CA LEU A 11 7.09 13.37 -8.72
C LEU A 11 7.97 14.55 -9.11
N GLU A 12 8.89 14.97 -8.23
CA GLU A 12 9.88 16.00 -8.53
C GLU A 12 10.81 15.55 -9.65
N MET A 13 11.22 14.29 -9.66
CA MET A 13 12.04 13.71 -10.72
C MET A 13 11.35 13.81 -12.10
N LYS A 14 10.03 13.66 -12.18
CA LYS A 14 9.29 13.79 -13.44
C LYS A 14 9.19 15.22 -13.96
N SER A 15 9.26 16.21 -13.08
CA SER A 15 9.18 17.63 -13.47
C SER A 15 10.51 18.20 -13.98
N ASN A 16 11.65 17.61 -13.58
CA ASN A 16 13.00 18.13 -13.84
C ASN A 16 13.74 17.40 -14.98
N LYS A 17 13.04 17.05 -16.07
CA LYS A 17 13.61 16.27 -17.18
C LYS A 17 14.89 16.85 -17.83
N ASN A 18 15.13 18.16 -17.72
CA ASN A 18 16.29 18.81 -18.33
C ASN A 18 17.54 18.81 -17.43
N GLU A 19 17.38 18.63 -16.11
CA GLU A 19 18.50 18.69 -15.15
C GLU A 19 19.34 17.39 -15.13
N GLY A 20 18.77 16.26 -15.54
CA GLY A 20 19.46 14.97 -15.53
C GLY A 20 20.70 14.94 -16.42
N GLY A 21 20.61 15.49 -17.64
CA GLY A 21 21.73 15.56 -18.59
C GLY A 21 22.85 16.51 -18.14
N GLU A 22 22.51 17.64 -17.55
CA GLU A 22 23.49 18.61 -17.03
C GLU A 22 24.22 18.04 -15.80
N LEU A 23 23.50 17.36 -14.92
CA LEU A 23 24.06 16.71 -13.76
C LEU A 23 25.05 15.61 -14.15
N LEU A 24 24.70 14.74 -15.10
CA LEU A 24 25.60 13.68 -15.59
C LEU A 24 26.83 14.24 -16.27
N SER A 25 26.69 15.33 -17.04
CA SER A 25 27.82 16.06 -17.60
C SER A 25 28.75 16.60 -16.50
N PHE A 26 28.17 17.19 -15.46
CA PHE A 26 28.91 17.69 -14.29
C PHE A 26 29.64 16.55 -13.54
N LEU A 27 28.96 15.43 -13.31
CA LEU A 27 29.54 14.23 -12.67
C LEU A 27 30.71 13.69 -13.48
N GLY A 28 30.55 13.59 -14.82
CA GLY A 28 31.62 13.20 -15.73
C GLY A 28 32.83 14.18 -15.70
N HIS A 29 32.55 15.46 -15.48
CA HIS A 29 33.65 16.45 -15.33
C HIS A 29 34.37 16.27 -13.99
N VAL A 30 33.66 16.05 -12.88
CA VAL A 30 34.24 15.80 -11.56
C VAL A 30 35.04 14.50 -11.55
N ALA A 31 34.57 13.44 -12.17
CA ALA A 31 35.23 12.14 -12.24
C ALA A 31 36.59 12.18 -12.95
N ARG A 32 36.75 13.12 -13.89
CA ARG A 32 38.01 13.33 -14.63
C ARG A 32 39.05 14.17 -13.85
N GLN A 33 38.66 14.80 -12.74
CA GLN A 33 39.57 15.64 -11.96
C GLN A 33 40.13 14.87 -10.75
N SER A 34 41.43 14.71 -10.71
CA SER A 34 42.13 14.13 -9.54
C SER A 34 41.95 15.03 -8.31
N GLY A 35 41.60 14.45 -7.17
CA GLY A 35 41.46 15.15 -5.89
C GLY A 35 40.10 15.76 -5.58
N LYS A 36 39.13 15.69 -6.49
CA LYS A 36 37.74 16.08 -6.20
C LYS A 36 36.90 14.86 -5.92
N LYS A 37 36.02 14.95 -4.89
CA LYS A 37 35.06 13.91 -4.53
C LYS A 37 33.69 14.56 -4.42
N ILE A 38 32.67 13.87 -4.94
CA ILE A 38 31.28 14.25 -4.78
C ILE A 38 30.54 13.12 -4.08
N ILE A 39 29.66 13.47 -3.17
CA ILE A 39 28.74 12.54 -2.53
C ILE A 39 27.35 12.99 -2.91
N LEU A 40 26.60 12.08 -3.49
CA LEU A 40 25.20 12.26 -3.87
C LEU A 40 24.37 11.34 -3.00
N THR A 41 23.27 11.83 -2.47
CA THR A 41 22.27 11.00 -1.80
C THR A 41 21.00 11.00 -2.62
N THR A 42 20.36 9.86 -2.68
CA THR A 42 19.03 9.70 -3.27
C THR A 42 18.36 8.47 -2.69
N ARG A 43 17.08 8.36 -2.87
CA ARG A 43 16.33 7.16 -2.48
C ARG A 43 16.47 6.10 -3.56
N GLU A 44 16.63 4.84 -3.14
CA GLU A 44 16.89 3.73 -4.05
C GLU A 44 15.82 3.61 -5.15
N TYR A 45 14.53 3.73 -4.78
CA TYR A 45 13.46 3.64 -5.76
C TYR A 45 13.48 4.80 -6.77
N ILE A 46 13.87 6.02 -6.36
CA ILE A 46 14.04 7.17 -7.28
C ILE A 46 15.17 6.88 -8.25
N LEU A 47 16.29 6.35 -7.78
CA LEU A 47 17.40 5.96 -8.63
C LEU A 47 16.99 4.86 -9.63
N ASN A 48 16.27 3.84 -9.16
CA ASN A 48 15.77 2.77 -10.02
C ASN A 48 14.76 3.28 -11.06
N GLN A 49 13.91 4.22 -10.68
CA GLN A 49 12.97 4.86 -11.60
C GLN A 49 13.71 5.74 -12.63
N ALA A 50 14.72 6.51 -12.22
CA ALA A 50 15.53 7.29 -13.14
C ALA A 50 16.18 6.40 -14.20
N ARG A 51 16.76 5.27 -13.80
CA ARG A 51 17.35 4.28 -14.72
C ARG A 51 16.36 3.72 -15.75
N GLN A 52 15.08 3.64 -15.42
CA GLN A 52 14.04 3.09 -16.31
C GLN A 52 13.42 4.14 -17.22
N THR A 53 13.37 5.40 -16.79
CA THR A 53 12.61 6.46 -17.48
C THR A 53 13.48 7.47 -18.20
N ASP A 54 14.76 7.58 -17.84
CA ASP A 54 15.70 8.53 -18.45
C ASP A 54 16.83 7.78 -19.14
N GLU A 55 16.90 7.91 -20.48
CA GLU A 55 17.92 7.28 -21.30
C GLU A 55 19.36 7.69 -20.90
N ASN A 56 19.52 8.88 -20.32
CA ASN A 56 20.82 9.35 -19.85
C ASN A 56 21.32 8.56 -18.64
N PHE A 57 20.40 8.11 -17.77
CA PHE A 57 20.73 7.26 -16.63
C PHE A 57 20.76 5.77 -16.99
N ALA A 58 20.19 5.38 -18.14
CA ALA A 58 20.23 3.99 -18.65
C ALA A 58 21.54 3.65 -19.39
N ARG A 59 22.32 4.66 -19.82
CA ARG A 59 23.60 4.44 -20.52
C ARG A 59 24.65 3.93 -19.55
N GLU A 60 25.32 2.83 -19.93
CA GLU A 60 26.33 2.12 -19.14
C GLU A 60 27.66 2.90 -18.93
N ASP A 61 27.80 4.10 -19.47
CA ASP A 61 29.05 4.88 -19.44
C ASP A 61 29.46 5.35 -18.03
N PHE A 62 28.56 5.28 -17.08
CA PHE A 62 28.85 5.51 -15.67
C PHE A 62 28.67 4.20 -14.91
N ASP A 63 29.75 3.61 -14.42
CA ASP A 63 29.71 2.39 -13.60
C ASP A 63 29.15 2.72 -12.19
N TYR A 64 27.85 3.06 -12.16
CA TYR A 64 27.14 3.38 -10.92
C TYR A 64 27.16 2.24 -9.91
N GLN A 65 27.27 1.00 -10.39
CA GLN A 65 27.22 -0.19 -9.53
C GLN A 65 28.43 -0.25 -8.59
N LYS A 66 29.56 0.31 -8.99
CA LYS A 66 30.76 0.37 -8.12
C LYS A 66 30.74 1.51 -7.11
N CYS A 67 29.86 2.51 -7.31
CA CYS A 67 29.81 3.71 -6.49
C CYS A 67 28.55 3.82 -5.63
N VAL A 68 27.56 2.94 -5.82
CA VAL A 68 26.31 2.95 -5.05
C VAL A 68 26.47 2.13 -3.77
N ILE A 69 26.23 2.76 -2.64
CA ILE A 69 26.18 2.12 -1.33
C ILE A 69 24.71 2.07 -0.90
N SER A 70 24.18 0.86 -0.76
CA SER A 70 22.86 0.67 -0.16
C SER A 70 22.96 0.70 1.36
N LEU A 71 22.01 1.39 2.01
CA LEU A 71 21.92 1.46 3.47
C LEU A 71 20.86 0.52 4.05
N GLU A 72 20.25 -0.35 3.25
CA GLU A 72 19.17 -1.24 3.71
C GLU A 72 19.66 -2.35 4.65
N ASP A 73 20.90 -2.82 4.49
CA ASP A 73 21.46 -3.91 5.27
C ASP A 73 22.34 -3.40 6.42
N TYR A 74 21.73 -2.76 7.41
CA TYR A 74 22.45 -2.44 8.62
C TYR A 74 22.91 -3.71 9.35
N THR A 75 24.21 -3.94 9.39
CA THR A 75 24.76 -4.97 10.24
C THR A 75 24.47 -4.66 11.72
N ARG A 76 24.61 -5.64 12.58
CA ARG A 76 24.50 -5.44 14.03
C ARG A 76 25.47 -4.37 14.55
N ALA A 77 26.66 -4.31 13.96
CA ALA A 77 27.66 -3.28 14.26
C ALA A 77 27.21 -1.87 13.82
N ASP A 78 26.57 -1.78 12.67
CA ASP A 78 26.03 -0.49 12.18
C ASP A 78 24.88 0.00 13.04
N ARG A 79 23.96 -0.88 13.42
CA ARG A 79 22.88 -0.56 14.37
C ARG A 79 23.43 -0.06 15.71
N ALA A 80 24.50 -0.70 16.21
CA ALA A 80 25.17 -0.27 17.43
C ALA A 80 25.81 1.13 17.29
N ARG A 81 26.47 1.40 16.15
CA ARG A 81 27.05 2.73 15.84
C ARG A 81 25.98 3.80 15.73
N ILE A 82 24.86 3.51 15.08
CA ILE A 82 23.74 4.44 14.94
C ILE A 82 23.18 4.78 16.33
N LEU A 83 22.91 3.78 17.16
CA LEU A 83 22.46 3.99 18.53
C LEU A 83 23.46 4.85 19.32
N TYR A 84 24.74 4.49 19.29
CA TYR A 84 25.81 5.26 19.95
C TYR A 84 25.86 6.71 19.50
N ASN A 85 25.83 6.98 18.19
CA ASN A 85 25.89 8.31 17.65
C ASN A 85 24.70 9.16 18.11
N HIS A 86 23.49 8.62 18.07
CA HIS A 86 22.30 9.34 18.54
C HIS A 86 22.38 9.63 20.06
N LEU A 87 22.84 8.68 20.88
CA LEU A 87 23.02 8.88 22.32
C LEU A 87 24.08 9.96 22.60
N PHE A 88 25.21 9.91 21.90
CA PHE A 88 26.34 10.82 22.07
C PHE A 88 26.00 12.26 21.65
N PHE A 89 25.55 12.44 20.41
CA PHE A 89 25.29 13.78 19.86
C PHE A 89 24.07 14.48 20.47
N ARG A 90 23.16 13.74 21.05
CA ARG A 90 22.01 14.28 21.77
C ARG A 90 22.28 14.54 23.26
N GLY A 91 23.50 14.29 23.72
CA GLY A 91 23.92 14.55 25.09
C GLY A 91 23.04 13.79 26.11
N VAL A 92 22.84 12.48 25.90
CA VAL A 92 22.06 11.64 26.83
C VAL A 92 22.80 11.58 28.17
N SER A 93 22.05 11.65 29.29
CA SER A 93 22.63 11.68 30.62
C SER A 93 23.42 10.41 30.95
N LYS A 94 24.46 10.52 31.79
CA LYS A 94 25.23 9.35 32.23
C LYS A 94 24.36 8.31 32.92
N ALA A 95 23.34 8.73 33.66
CA ALA A 95 22.40 7.81 34.33
C ALA A 95 21.60 7.00 33.32
N ASP A 96 21.07 7.65 32.27
CA ASP A 96 20.34 6.97 31.20
C ASP A 96 21.25 6.01 30.42
N ILE A 97 22.49 6.42 30.14
CA ILE A 97 23.48 5.54 29.48
C ILE A 97 23.80 4.32 30.38
N GLN A 98 23.99 4.51 31.67
CA GLN A 98 24.23 3.43 32.61
C GLN A 98 23.07 2.45 32.64
N ASP A 99 21.83 2.96 32.67
CA ASP A 99 20.62 2.12 32.59
C ASP A 99 20.57 1.27 31.29
N LEU A 100 20.95 1.86 30.15
CA LEU A 100 21.03 1.10 28.89
C LEU A 100 22.13 0.03 28.90
N LEU A 101 23.27 0.29 29.58
CA LEU A 101 24.42 -0.62 29.62
C LEU A 101 24.25 -1.77 30.62
N GLU A 102 23.20 -1.79 31.44
CA GLU A 102 22.96 -2.89 32.35
C GLU A 102 22.63 -4.20 31.61
N GLY A 103 23.44 -5.24 31.84
CA GLY A 103 23.24 -6.56 31.26
C GLY A 103 23.22 -6.56 29.74
N ASP A 104 22.17 -7.13 29.15
CA ASP A 104 22.00 -7.30 27.69
C ASP A 104 21.07 -6.28 27.04
N ARG A 105 20.73 -5.21 27.76
CA ARG A 105 19.73 -4.21 27.32
C ARG A 105 20.05 -3.56 25.97
N VAL A 106 21.28 -3.13 25.76
CA VAL A 106 21.73 -2.57 24.47
C VAL A 106 21.58 -3.60 23.34
N ILE A 107 21.90 -4.86 23.62
CA ILE A 107 21.78 -5.93 22.65
C ILE A 107 20.31 -6.14 22.25
N LYS A 108 19.42 -6.17 23.24
CA LYS A 108 17.96 -6.29 23.00
C LYS A 108 17.41 -5.13 22.17
N ILE A 109 17.93 -3.92 22.32
CA ILE A 109 17.53 -2.77 21.48
C ILE A 109 18.05 -2.96 20.05
N ILE A 110 19.33 -3.32 19.87
CA ILE A 110 19.97 -3.46 18.57
C ILE A 110 19.33 -4.59 17.74
N ASP A 111 19.01 -5.71 18.40
CA ASP A 111 18.42 -6.88 17.77
C ASP A 111 16.88 -6.81 17.67
N HIS A 112 16.27 -5.70 18.11
CA HIS A 112 14.83 -5.58 18.09
C HIS A 112 14.28 -5.58 16.66
N PRO A 113 13.21 -6.34 16.34
CA PRO A 113 12.64 -6.42 14.98
C PRO A 113 12.17 -5.05 14.44
N ASN A 114 11.68 -4.18 15.31
CA ASN A 114 11.28 -2.82 14.95
C ASN A 114 12.41 -1.79 15.04
N TYR A 115 13.68 -2.24 15.14
CA TYR A 115 14.80 -1.31 15.15
C TYR A 115 14.86 -0.53 13.84
N SER A 116 14.79 0.78 13.93
CA SER A 116 15.09 1.67 12.80
C SER A 116 15.83 2.92 13.28
N PRO A 117 16.74 3.50 12.48
CA PRO A 117 17.47 4.73 12.85
C PRO A 117 16.52 5.87 13.27
N ARG A 118 15.40 5.99 12.59
CA ARG A 118 14.39 7.01 12.87
C ARG A 118 13.68 6.77 14.21
N LEU A 119 13.31 5.52 14.54
CA LEU A 119 12.74 5.21 15.84
C LEU A 119 13.74 5.49 16.95
N VAL A 120 15.01 5.11 16.77
CA VAL A 120 16.10 5.42 17.71
C VAL A 120 16.22 6.93 17.94
N GLU A 121 16.30 7.70 16.86
CA GLU A 121 16.36 9.17 16.94
C GLU A 121 15.17 9.73 17.69
N THR A 122 13.95 9.27 17.36
CA THR A 122 12.72 9.80 17.93
C THR A 122 12.57 9.45 19.41
N VAL A 123 12.89 8.21 19.79
CA VAL A 123 12.92 7.82 21.22
C VAL A 123 13.87 8.70 22.01
N ILE A 124 15.06 8.95 21.48
CA ILE A 124 16.06 9.79 22.16
C ILE A 124 15.64 11.27 22.22
N LYS A 125 14.94 11.77 21.18
CA LYS A 125 14.38 13.14 21.19
C LYS A 125 13.23 13.28 22.20
N LEU A 126 12.36 12.28 22.30
CA LEU A 126 11.17 12.33 23.14
C LEU A 126 11.44 11.89 24.58
N ARG A 127 12.68 11.51 24.90
CA ARG A 127 13.01 11.09 26.25
C ARG A 127 12.54 12.15 27.26
N ARG A 128 11.83 11.71 28.28
CA ARG A 128 11.54 12.50 29.46
C ARG A 128 12.63 12.24 30.50
N PRO A 129 13.01 13.24 31.32
CA PRO A 129 13.86 12.98 32.48
C PRO A 129 13.28 11.80 33.26
N ALA A 130 14.15 10.89 33.70
CA ALA A 130 13.81 9.57 34.24
C ALA A 130 12.55 9.61 35.13
N GLY A 131 11.44 9.13 34.57
CA GLY A 131 10.25 8.75 35.30
C GLY A 131 10.44 7.36 35.92
N GLU A 132 9.49 6.90 36.73
CA GLU A 132 9.49 5.55 37.28
C GLU A 132 9.68 4.49 36.18
N GLY A 133 10.84 3.82 36.17
CA GLY A 133 11.10 2.70 35.26
C GLY A 133 12.36 2.76 34.40
N GLY A 134 13.08 3.89 34.36
CA GLY A 134 14.34 4.03 33.63
C GLY A 134 14.21 4.27 32.12
N PHE A 135 15.32 4.68 31.51
CA PHE A 135 15.36 5.02 30.08
C PHE A 135 15.26 3.79 29.18
N TYR A 136 15.86 2.66 29.58
CA TYR A 136 15.75 1.40 28.85
C TYR A 136 14.31 0.94 28.70
N ARG A 137 13.54 0.97 29.78
CA ARG A 137 12.13 0.56 29.75
C ARG A 137 11.33 1.43 28.78
N PHE A 138 11.49 2.74 28.86
CA PHE A 138 10.85 3.66 27.90
C PHE A 138 11.26 3.37 26.45
N PHE A 139 12.55 3.12 26.21
CA PHE A 139 13.09 2.80 24.91
C PHE A 139 12.48 1.51 24.35
N PHE A 140 12.54 0.45 25.15
CA PHE A 140 12.10 -0.87 24.75
C PHE A 140 10.58 -0.96 24.56
N GLU A 141 9.79 -0.32 25.43
CA GLU A 141 8.34 -0.20 25.29
C GLU A 141 7.96 0.59 24.01
N THR A 142 8.74 1.60 23.63
CA THR A 142 8.51 2.35 22.40
C THR A 142 8.84 1.50 21.17
N LEU A 143 9.87 0.67 21.22
CA LEU A 143 10.15 -0.27 20.13
C LEU A 143 9.07 -1.34 20.02
N ASN A 144 8.54 -1.84 21.14
CA ASN A 144 7.42 -2.80 21.14
C ASN A 144 6.11 -2.19 20.65
N HIS A 145 5.87 -0.90 20.96
CA HIS A 145 4.62 -0.18 20.66
C HIS A 145 4.89 1.12 19.91
N PRO A 146 5.42 1.06 18.69
CA PRO A 146 5.74 2.27 17.92
C PRO A 146 4.50 3.10 17.56
N GLY A 147 3.29 2.54 17.74
CA GLY A 147 2.02 3.21 17.48
C GLY A 147 1.85 4.52 18.23
N ARG A 148 2.29 4.61 19.48
CA ARG A 148 2.22 5.86 20.29
C ARG A 148 3.07 6.98 19.69
N LEU A 149 4.11 6.63 19.00
CA LEU A 149 5.00 7.54 18.31
C LEU A 149 4.33 8.07 17.04
N TRP A 150 3.69 7.16 16.30
CA TRP A 150 2.93 7.49 15.10
C TRP A 150 1.72 8.34 15.41
N GLU A 151 1.05 8.14 16.55
CA GLU A 151 -0.09 8.95 16.99
C GLU A 151 0.30 10.44 17.09
N THR A 152 1.41 10.76 17.75
CA THR A 152 1.87 12.15 17.87
C THR A 152 2.22 12.75 16.51
N ALA A 153 2.93 11.99 15.66
CA ALA A 153 3.32 12.43 14.32
C ALA A 153 2.07 12.64 13.45
N PHE A 154 1.17 11.67 13.44
CA PHE A 154 -0.05 11.70 12.64
C PHE A 154 -1.03 12.77 13.08
N CYS A 155 -1.33 12.87 14.39
CA CYS A 155 -2.36 13.79 14.88
C CYS A 155 -1.90 15.24 14.99
N ARG A 156 -0.58 15.49 15.16
CA ARG A 156 -0.07 16.83 15.53
C ARG A 156 0.99 17.41 14.62
N GLN A 157 1.67 16.59 13.80
CA GLN A 157 2.84 17.06 13.04
C GLN A 157 2.61 17.14 11.55
N ILE A 158 1.64 16.40 11.02
CA ILE A 158 1.31 16.42 9.60
C ILE A 158 0.00 17.15 9.32
N SER A 159 -0.11 17.67 8.10
CA SER A 159 -1.28 18.39 7.65
C SER A 159 -2.54 17.50 7.61
N PRO A 160 -3.75 18.08 7.68
CA PRO A 160 -4.98 17.33 7.45
C PRO A 160 -5.00 16.62 6.08
N ALA A 161 -4.48 17.26 5.04
CA ALA A 161 -4.35 16.67 3.69
C ALA A 161 -3.47 15.40 3.70
N ALA A 162 -2.35 15.44 4.41
CA ALA A 162 -1.45 14.30 4.58
C ALA A 162 -2.11 13.16 5.39
N ARG A 163 -2.88 13.47 6.42
CA ARG A 163 -3.64 12.46 7.18
C ARG A 163 -4.66 11.75 6.32
N ASP A 164 -5.41 12.50 5.51
CA ASP A 164 -6.42 11.97 4.60
C ASP A 164 -5.81 10.99 3.59
N LEU A 165 -4.63 11.32 3.06
CA LEU A 165 -3.89 10.45 2.14
C LEU A 165 -3.46 9.13 2.80
N ILE A 166 -2.91 9.20 4.01
CA ILE A 166 -2.41 8.02 4.73
C ILE A 166 -3.57 7.07 5.09
N LEU A 167 -4.73 7.58 5.48
CA LEU A 167 -5.92 6.78 5.80
C LEU A 167 -6.40 5.95 4.61
N LEU A 168 -6.29 6.46 3.38
CA LEU A 168 -6.74 5.77 2.16
C LEU A 168 -5.86 4.58 1.77
N LEU A 169 -4.68 4.43 2.37
CA LEU A 169 -3.82 3.26 2.18
C LEU A 169 -4.22 2.09 3.08
N CYS A 170 -5.17 2.26 4.01
CA CYS A 170 -5.51 1.24 5.02
C CYS A 170 -5.90 -0.12 4.43
N THR A 171 -6.47 -0.14 3.24
CA THR A 171 -6.98 -1.36 2.59
C THR A 171 -5.98 -2.07 1.68
N GLY A 172 -4.76 -1.56 1.50
CA GLY A 172 -3.80 -2.15 0.57
C GLY A 172 -2.37 -2.11 1.08
N GLU A 173 -1.61 -3.19 0.83
CA GLU A 173 -0.16 -3.15 1.05
C GLU A 173 0.52 -2.24 0.01
N VAL A 174 0.02 -2.27 -1.23
CA VAL A 174 0.53 -1.49 -2.36
C VAL A 174 -0.66 -0.97 -3.17
N VAL A 175 -0.72 0.33 -3.40
CA VAL A 175 -1.78 1.00 -4.17
C VAL A 175 -1.17 1.75 -5.34
N GLN A 176 -1.77 1.67 -6.53
CA GLN A 176 -1.35 2.48 -7.67
C GLN A 176 -1.59 3.97 -7.38
N LEU A 177 -0.62 4.82 -7.72
CA LEU A 177 -0.67 6.26 -7.45
C LEU A 177 -1.92 6.93 -8.02
N GLU A 178 -2.33 6.53 -9.23
CA GLU A 178 -3.52 7.07 -9.89
C GLU A 178 -4.82 6.65 -9.19
N ASP A 179 -4.88 5.40 -8.69
CA ASP A 179 -6.02 4.93 -7.92
C ASP A 179 -6.10 5.63 -6.57
N LEU A 180 -4.95 5.82 -5.92
CA LEU A 180 -4.86 6.58 -4.66
C LEU A 180 -5.30 8.03 -4.87
N ARG A 181 -4.90 8.66 -5.98
CA ARG A 181 -5.30 10.03 -6.32
C ARG A 181 -6.80 10.15 -6.49
N ARG A 182 -7.43 9.25 -7.25
CA ARG A 182 -8.88 9.25 -7.45
C ARG A 182 -9.64 9.08 -6.14
N ARG A 183 -9.19 8.18 -5.26
CA ARG A 183 -9.78 8.01 -3.93
C ARG A 183 -9.59 9.25 -3.06
N TYR A 184 -8.39 9.83 -3.11
CA TYR A 184 -8.05 11.02 -2.34
C TYR A 184 -8.91 12.22 -2.72
N GLU A 185 -9.10 12.50 -3.99
CA GLU A 185 -9.90 13.64 -4.46
C GLU A 185 -11.34 13.58 -3.91
N VAL A 186 -11.94 12.39 -3.88
CA VAL A 186 -13.30 12.21 -3.36
C VAL A 186 -13.34 12.30 -1.82
N TYR A 187 -12.44 11.57 -1.15
CA TYR A 187 -12.39 11.51 0.31
C TYR A 187 -12.04 12.88 0.92
N HIS A 188 -10.97 13.49 0.43
CA HIS A 188 -10.47 14.78 0.92
C HIS A 188 -11.49 15.90 0.72
N ALA A 189 -12.16 15.95 -0.44
CA ALA A 189 -13.22 16.92 -0.69
C ALA A 189 -14.40 16.75 0.27
N ARG A 190 -14.86 15.51 0.48
CA ARG A 190 -15.96 15.23 1.38
C ARG A 190 -15.61 15.61 2.83
N LYS A 191 -14.41 15.24 3.26
CA LYS A 191 -13.92 15.53 4.61
C LYS A 191 -13.68 17.01 4.84
N ALA A 192 -13.15 17.72 3.85
CA ALA A 192 -12.97 19.17 3.91
C ALA A 192 -14.31 19.91 4.12
N VAL A 193 -15.37 19.46 3.45
CA VAL A 193 -16.73 20.02 3.70
C VAL A 193 -17.20 19.70 5.13
N ALA A 194 -17.03 18.47 5.60
CA ALA A 194 -17.47 18.06 6.94
C ALA A 194 -16.71 18.83 8.05
N GLU A 195 -15.44 19.14 7.84
CA GLU A 195 -14.57 19.84 8.79
C GLU A 195 -14.44 21.35 8.53
N ASN A 196 -15.19 21.88 7.56
CA ASN A 196 -15.15 23.29 7.11
C ASN A 196 -13.72 23.76 6.79
N ARG A 197 -12.98 22.94 6.00
CA ARG A 197 -11.60 23.22 5.53
C ARG A 197 -11.60 23.74 4.09
N ALA A 198 -10.65 24.63 3.79
CA ALA A 198 -10.39 25.03 2.40
C ALA A 198 -9.70 23.88 1.64
N LEU A 199 -10.00 23.79 0.34
CA LEU A 199 -9.37 22.85 -0.60
C LEU A 199 -8.41 23.61 -1.51
N TYR A 200 -7.22 23.06 -1.73
CA TYR A 200 -6.23 23.61 -2.65
C TYR A 200 -5.87 22.59 -3.72
N THR A 201 -5.63 23.05 -4.92
CA THR A 201 -5.31 22.18 -6.08
C THR A 201 -4.03 21.35 -5.87
N GLY A 202 -3.12 21.79 -4.99
CA GLY A 202 -1.85 21.13 -4.66
C GLY A 202 -1.93 20.10 -3.54
N ASP A 203 -3.04 20.03 -2.81
CA ASP A 203 -3.13 19.25 -1.55
C ASP A 203 -2.66 17.80 -1.67
N PHE A 204 -3.00 17.11 -2.78
CA PHE A 204 -2.55 15.74 -3.02
C PHE A 204 -1.03 15.64 -3.14
N MET A 205 -0.43 16.53 -3.91
CA MET A 205 1.01 16.53 -4.16
C MET A 205 1.79 16.91 -2.91
N ASP A 206 1.29 17.89 -2.18
CA ASP A 206 1.90 18.34 -0.93
C ASP A 206 1.78 17.27 0.16
N ALA A 207 0.64 16.58 0.24
CA ALA A 207 0.45 15.42 1.12
C ALA A 207 1.43 14.27 0.82
N LEU A 208 1.66 13.97 -0.46
CA LEU A 208 2.66 12.97 -0.87
C LEU A 208 4.08 13.39 -0.44
N ARG A 209 4.48 14.63 -0.71
CA ARG A 209 5.81 15.15 -0.34
C ARG A 209 6.02 15.13 1.18
N GLU A 210 5.00 15.56 1.92
CA GLU A 210 5.05 15.63 3.39
C GLU A 210 5.22 14.24 4.01
N THR A 211 4.61 13.22 3.43
CA THR A 211 4.52 11.87 4.02
C THR A 211 5.56 10.90 3.51
N GLU A 212 6.13 11.14 2.31
CA GLU A 212 7.13 10.25 1.71
C GLU A 212 8.39 10.12 2.57
N GLY A 213 8.87 8.88 2.73
CA GLY A 213 10.02 8.54 3.56
C GLY A 213 9.77 8.62 5.07
N THR A 214 8.51 8.95 5.48
CA THR A 214 8.09 8.93 6.88
C THR A 214 6.97 7.91 7.08
N PHE A 215 5.82 8.16 6.49
CA PHE A 215 4.63 7.33 6.59
C PHE A 215 4.49 6.43 5.36
N ILE A 216 4.84 6.93 4.21
CA ILE A 216 4.69 6.21 2.94
C ILE A 216 6.02 6.07 2.21
N ARG A 217 6.05 5.06 1.35
CA ARG A 217 7.09 4.82 0.34
C ARG A 217 6.42 4.84 -1.02
N ILE A 218 7.05 5.51 -1.98
CA ILE A 218 6.63 5.51 -3.38
C ILE A 218 7.67 4.73 -4.17
N ASP A 219 7.24 3.67 -4.84
CA ASP A 219 8.07 2.88 -5.75
C ASP A 219 7.43 2.86 -7.13
N ARG A 220 8.10 3.48 -8.12
CA ARG A 220 7.59 3.68 -9.48
C ARG A 220 6.26 4.44 -9.47
N SER A 221 5.15 3.75 -9.68
CA SER A 221 3.79 4.30 -9.63
C SER A 221 2.96 3.71 -8.49
N CYS A 222 3.60 3.03 -7.56
CA CYS A 222 2.94 2.37 -6.44
C CYS A 222 3.27 3.08 -5.12
N VAL A 223 2.28 3.19 -4.25
CA VAL A 223 2.39 3.77 -2.91
C VAL A 223 2.10 2.70 -1.88
N SER A 224 2.90 2.64 -0.85
CA SER A 224 2.74 1.73 0.28
C SER A 224 3.12 2.40 1.58
N TYR A 225 2.75 1.81 2.71
CA TYR A 225 3.30 2.26 3.99
C TYR A 225 4.81 2.04 4.03
N HIS A 226 5.51 3.04 4.55
CA HIS A 226 6.97 2.97 4.69
C HIS A 226 7.42 1.89 5.68
N ASN A 227 6.59 1.59 6.68
CA ASN A 227 6.90 0.63 7.74
C ASN A 227 5.62 -0.10 8.16
N PRO A 228 5.64 -1.42 8.41
CA PRO A 228 4.49 -2.16 8.92
C PRO A 228 3.86 -1.55 10.18
N SER A 229 4.67 -0.95 11.06
CA SER A 229 4.15 -0.30 12.29
C SER A 229 3.30 0.94 12.02
N VAL A 230 3.49 1.63 10.88
CA VAL A 230 2.59 2.70 10.44
C VAL A 230 1.23 2.12 10.07
N ARG A 231 1.23 1.02 9.33
CA ARG A 231 0.00 0.29 8.97
C ARG A 231 -0.77 -0.12 10.21
N ASP A 232 -0.09 -0.78 11.15
CA ASP A 232 -0.71 -1.27 12.38
C ASP A 232 -1.29 -0.13 13.22
N PHE A 233 -0.59 1.03 13.26
CA PHE A 233 -1.10 2.24 13.89
C PHE A 233 -2.36 2.76 13.18
N ILE A 234 -2.38 2.87 11.86
CA ILE A 234 -3.53 3.38 11.11
C ILE A 234 -4.75 2.46 11.25
N HIS A 235 -4.54 1.14 11.24
CA HIS A 235 -5.62 0.18 11.51
C HIS A 235 -6.21 0.39 12.91
N GLY A 236 -5.37 0.52 13.94
CA GLY A 236 -5.81 0.87 15.31
C GLY A 236 -6.56 2.20 15.35
N TYR A 237 -6.03 3.22 14.67
CA TYR A 237 -6.64 4.53 14.61
C TYR A 237 -8.05 4.52 13.99
N ILE A 238 -8.23 3.80 12.86
CA ILE A 238 -9.55 3.66 12.21
C ILE A 238 -10.53 2.93 13.12
N ARG A 239 -10.05 1.87 13.82
CA ARG A 239 -10.87 1.10 14.77
C ARG A 239 -11.38 1.95 15.94
N GLU A 240 -10.55 2.86 16.43
CA GLU A 240 -10.88 3.76 17.54
C GLU A 240 -11.67 5.01 17.08
N ASN A 241 -11.59 5.35 15.78
CA ASN A 241 -12.23 6.54 15.21
C ASN A 241 -13.30 6.16 14.18
N GLU A 242 -14.45 5.73 14.66
CA GLU A 242 -15.56 5.27 13.82
C GLU A 242 -16.05 6.29 12.79
N ALA A 243 -15.88 7.59 13.06
CA ALA A 243 -16.19 8.66 12.11
C ALA A 243 -15.33 8.55 10.82
N GLU A 244 -14.04 8.18 10.97
CA GLU A 244 -13.16 7.94 9.83
C GLU A 244 -13.59 6.70 9.03
N PHE A 245 -13.95 5.62 9.73
CA PHE A 245 -14.47 4.42 9.07
C PHE A 245 -15.74 4.73 8.24
N ARG A 246 -16.68 5.48 8.81
CA ARG A 246 -17.89 5.91 8.11
C ARG A 246 -17.56 6.75 6.88
N MET A 247 -16.64 7.70 7.00
CA MET A 247 -16.20 8.54 5.88
C MET A 247 -15.55 7.69 4.77
N LEU A 248 -14.73 6.70 5.13
CA LEU A 248 -14.16 5.75 4.18
C LEU A 248 -15.24 4.96 3.42
N CYS A 249 -16.30 4.51 4.09
CA CYS A 249 -17.44 3.86 3.44
C CYS A 249 -18.22 4.82 2.53
N GLU A 250 -18.53 6.04 3.00
CA GLU A 250 -19.30 7.03 2.23
C GLU A 250 -18.58 7.47 0.94
N THR A 251 -17.25 7.40 0.93
CA THR A 251 -16.41 7.85 -0.19
C THR A 251 -15.78 6.71 -0.98
N ALA A 252 -16.12 5.47 -0.64
CA ALA A 252 -15.60 4.30 -1.33
C ALA A 252 -16.00 4.33 -2.82
N GLY A 253 -15.00 4.48 -3.67
CA GLY A 253 -15.19 4.61 -5.13
C GLY A 253 -14.96 3.32 -5.90
N ASP A 254 -14.46 2.26 -5.26
CA ASP A 254 -14.20 0.97 -5.91
C ASP A 254 -14.52 -0.23 -5.03
N PHE A 255 -14.90 -1.31 -5.70
CA PHE A 255 -15.32 -2.55 -5.06
C PHE A 255 -14.22 -3.22 -4.23
N ASN A 256 -13.00 -3.25 -4.75
CA ASN A 256 -11.88 -3.89 -4.07
C ASN A 256 -11.53 -3.16 -2.77
N PHE A 257 -11.68 -1.84 -2.74
CA PHE A 257 -11.53 -1.06 -1.51
C PHE A 257 -12.53 -1.50 -0.44
N CYS A 258 -13.82 -1.62 -0.80
CA CYS A 258 -14.85 -2.08 0.14
C CYS A 258 -14.56 -3.49 0.66
N VAL A 259 -14.22 -4.44 -0.23
CA VAL A 259 -13.94 -5.82 0.17
C VAL A 259 -12.73 -5.90 1.12
N ARG A 260 -11.66 -5.16 0.83
CA ARG A 260 -10.48 -5.11 1.71
C ARG A 260 -10.78 -4.42 3.04
N LEU A 261 -11.67 -3.42 3.05
CA LEU A 261 -12.12 -2.79 4.29
C LEU A 261 -12.90 -3.80 5.15
N ALA A 262 -13.71 -4.66 4.53
CA ALA A 262 -14.41 -5.73 5.21
C ALA A 262 -13.47 -6.83 5.76
N ASP A 263 -12.42 -7.14 5.03
CA ASP A 263 -11.38 -8.07 5.51
C ASP A 263 -10.63 -7.52 6.72
N LEU A 264 -10.37 -6.22 6.72
CA LEU A 264 -9.62 -5.53 7.75
C LEU A 264 -10.42 -5.29 9.03
N GLU A 265 -11.66 -4.79 8.92
CA GLU A 265 -12.49 -4.36 10.04
C GLU A 265 -13.93 -4.91 9.93
N PRO A 266 -14.10 -6.24 9.96
CA PRO A 266 -15.42 -6.86 9.79
C PRO A 266 -16.40 -6.43 10.87
N ALA A 267 -15.95 -6.20 12.10
CA ALA A 267 -16.81 -5.75 13.20
C ALA A 267 -17.40 -4.35 12.97
N LEU A 268 -16.63 -3.44 12.35
CA LEU A 268 -17.13 -2.12 11.99
C LEU A 268 -18.09 -2.20 10.79
N CYS A 269 -17.81 -3.09 9.82
CA CYS A 269 -18.72 -3.34 8.71
C CYS A 269 -20.08 -3.90 9.20
N GLN A 270 -20.08 -4.80 10.16
CA GLN A 270 -21.32 -5.30 10.79
C GLN A 270 -22.05 -4.20 11.56
N LYS A 271 -21.32 -3.41 12.35
CA LYS A 271 -21.89 -2.29 13.12
C LYS A 271 -22.54 -1.23 12.24
N TYR A 272 -21.98 -0.97 11.06
CA TYR A 272 -22.46 0.00 10.07
C TYR A 272 -22.91 -0.67 8.78
N GLU A 273 -23.62 -1.81 8.91
CA GLU A 273 -23.98 -2.68 7.80
C GLU A 273 -24.68 -1.95 6.66
N GLU A 274 -25.70 -1.14 6.97
CA GLU A 274 -26.45 -0.40 5.93
C GLU A 274 -25.55 0.51 5.11
N LEU A 275 -24.68 1.25 5.77
CA LEU A 275 -23.73 2.17 5.12
C LEU A 275 -22.71 1.40 4.28
N PHE A 276 -22.14 0.36 4.85
CA PHE A 276 -21.17 -0.49 4.17
C PHE A 276 -21.78 -1.18 2.95
N MET A 277 -22.97 -1.76 3.09
CA MET A 277 -23.67 -2.41 1.99
C MET A 277 -24.10 -1.43 0.90
N ALA A 278 -24.44 -0.18 1.24
CA ALA A 278 -24.69 0.86 0.25
C ALA A 278 -23.44 1.16 -0.58
N ALA A 279 -22.29 1.29 0.06
CA ALA A 279 -21.00 1.49 -0.61
C ALA A 279 -20.63 0.30 -1.51
N LEU A 280 -20.77 -0.92 -0.99
CA LEU A 280 -20.46 -2.14 -1.71
C LEU A 280 -21.36 -2.32 -2.96
N ARG A 281 -22.69 -2.13 -2.83
CA ARG A 281 -23.64 -2.17 -3.96
C ARG A 281 -23.36 -1.08 -4.99
N GLY A 282 -23.06 0.15 -4.54
CA GLY A 282 -22.72 1.26 -5.41
C GLY A 282 -21.49 0.99 -6.29
N THR A 283 -20.51 0.27 -5.74
CA THR A 283 -19.29 -0.10 -6.45
C THR A 283 -19.40 -1.41 -7.24
N ALA A 284 -20.33 -2.31 -6.89
CA ALA A 284 -20.56 -3.57 -7.60
C ALA A 284 -21.24 -3.39 -8.97
N GLY A 285 -22.05 -2.33 -9.15
CA GLY A 285 -23.03 -2.16 -10.23
C GLY A 285 -22.49 -1.67 -11.59
N GLY A 286 -21.18 -1.46 -11.80
CA GLY A 286 -20.64 -1.01 -13.08
C GLY A 286 -20.85 -2.02 -14.23
N LYS A 287 -20.68 -1.56 -15.51
CA LYS A 287 -20.57 -2.42 -16.70
C LYS A 287 -19.26 -3.20 -16.63
N ALA A 288 -19.10 -4.03 -15.60
CA ALA A 288 -17.95 -4.90 -15.47
C ALA A 288 -17.96 -5.94 -16.58
N ARG A 289 -16.82 -6.15 -17.24
CA ARG A 289 -16.62 -7.29 -18.12
C ARG A 289 -16.66 -8.58 -17.29
N ASP A 290 -17.01 -9.69 -17.90
CA ASP A 290 -17.26 -10.96 -17.23
C ASP A 290 -16.13 -11.39 -16.28
N PHE A 291 -14.86 -11.18 -16.68
CA PHE A 291 -13.72 -11.52 -15.85
C PHE A 291 -13.60 -10.63 -14.58
N ILE A 292 -13.94 -9.33 -14.67
CA ILE A 292 -13.94 -8.43 -13.51
C ILE A 292 -15.05 -8.85 -12.54
N LEU A 293 -16.18 -9.31 -13.04
CA LEU A 293 -17.29 -9.77 -12.22
C LEU A 293 -16.91 -11.07 -11.48
N ALA A 294 -16.24 -12.01 -12.15
CA ALA A 294 -15.73 -13.24 -11.53
C ALA A 294 -14.73 -12.96 -10.39
N GLU A 295 -13.77 -12.06 -10.60
CA GLU A 295 -12.81 -11.64 -9.57
C GLU A 295 -13.52 -10.97 -8.37
N ARG A 296 -14.54 -10.17 -8.62
CA ARG A 296 -15.35 -9.54 -7.57
C ARG A 296 -16.15 -10.57 -6.77
N ILE A 297 -16.74 -11.55 -7.43
CA ILE A 297 -17.46 -12.65 -6.79
C ILE A 297 -16.52 -13.40 -5.84
N GLN A 298 -15.35 -13.80 -6.30
CA GLN A 298 -14.37 -14.48 -5.50
C GLN A 298 -13.93 -13.63 -4.28
N SER A 299 -13.65 -12.36 -4.52
CA SER A 299 -13.22 -11.44 -3.45
C SER A 299 -14.30 -11.25 -2.40
N LEU A 300 -15.59 -11.11 -2.80
CA LEU A 300 -16.70 -10.98 -1.87
C LEU A 300 -16.97 -12.29 -1.11
N ALA A 301 -16.94 -13.43 -1.80
CA ALA A 301 -17.09 -14.73 -1.18
C ALA A 301 -16.05 -14.98 -0.07
N ALA A 302 -14.81 -14.55 -0.27
CA ALA A 302 -13.76 -14.71 0.73
C ALA A 302 -14.00 -13.93 2.04
N VAL A 303 -14.75 -12.82 2.00
CA VAL A 303 -15.03 -11.98 3.19
C VAL A 303 -16.43 -12.19 3.78
N CYS A 304 -17.35 -12.76 3.03
CA CYS A 304 -18.72 -13.04 3.50
C CYS A 304 -18.80 -13.77 4.86
N PRO A 305 -17.97 -14.82 5.16
CA PRO A 305 -18.02 -15.49 6.45
C PRO A 305 -17.70 -14.59 7.63
N ARG A 306 -16.85 -13.59 7.41
CA ARG A 306 -16.45 -12.63 8.45
C ARG A 306 -17.47 -11.53 8.63
N LEU A 307 -18.18 -11.17 7.55
CA LEU A 307 -19.27 -10.16 7.59
C LEU A 307 -20.50 -10.66 8.32
N GLN A 308 -20.80 -11.97 8.25
CA GLN A 308 -22.00 -12.57 8.83
C GLN A 308 -23.27 -11.78 8.47
N SER A 309 -23.38 -11.35 7.20
CA SER A 309 -24.41 -10.46 6.68
C SER A 309 -25.22 -11.16 5.60
N ASP A 310 -26.51 -11.33 5.83
CA ASP A 310 -27.43 -11.86 4.83
C ASP A 310 -27.48 -10.97 3.58
N ALA A 311 -27.36 -9.65 3.76
CA ALA A 311 -27.34 -8.70 2.67
C ALA A 311 -26.09 -8.84 1.79
N ALA A 312 -24.94 -9.25 2.35
CA ALA A 312 -23.72 -9.54 1.59
C ALA A 312 -23.87 -10.86 0.81
N VAL A 313 -24.49 -11.87 1.40
CA VAL A 313 -24.78 -13.15 0.74
C VAL A 313 -25.78 -12.93 -0.41
N ASP A 314 -26.82 -12.14 -0.21
CA ASP A 314 -27.77 -11.79 -1.27
C ASP A 314 -27.11 -11.01 -2.43
N LEU A 315 -26.21 -10.08 -2.12
CA LEU A 315 -25.44 -9.41 -3.16
C LEU A 315 -24.53 -10.38 -3.93
N LEU A 316 -23.86 -11.28 -3.23
CA LEU A 316 -23.05 -12.33 -3.85
C LEU A 316 -23.88 -13.20 -4.78
N ARG A 317 -25.10 -13.63 -4.35
CA ARG A 317 -26.05 -14.39 -5.17
C ARG A 317 -26.41 -13.63 -6.45
N GLN A 318 -26.79 -12.36 -6.33
CA GLN A 318 -27.15 -11.52 -7.49
C GLN A 318 -25.97 -11.38 -8.47
N MET A 319 -24.74 -11.27 -7.97
CA MET A 319 -23.54 -11.20 -8.82
C MET A 319 -23.28 -12.53 -9.55
N VAL A 320 -23.46 -13.67 -8.86
CA VAL A 320 -23.34 -15.01 -9.46
C VAL A 320 -24.40 -15.20 -10.56
N GLU A 321 -25.67 -14.94 -10.28
CA GLU A 321 -26.77 -15.05 -11.26
C GLU A 321 -26.54 -14.16 -12.49
N ARG A 322 -26.03 -12.95 -12.28
CA ARG A 322 -25.67 -12.04 -13.36
C ARG A 322 -24.53 -12.61 -14.22
N LEU A 323 -23.49 -13.15 -13.60
CA LEU A 323 -22.39 -13.76 -14.35
C LEU A 323 -22.85 -14.98 -15.14
N LEU A 324 -23.66 -15.85 -14.54
CA LEU A 324 -24.24 -17.00 -15.24
C LEU A 324 -25.03 -16.58 -16.47
N SER A 325 -25.85 -15.54 -16.34
CA SER A 325 -26.67 -15.03 -17.46
C SER A 325 -25.79 -14.42 -18.57
N LEU A 326 -24.66 -13.80 -18.22
CA LEU A 326 -23.68 -13.30 -19.19
C LEU A 326 -22.96 -14.44 -19.93
N LEU A 327 -22.58 -15.50 -19.22
CA LEU A 327 -21.93 -16.68 -19.80
C LEU A 327 -22.89 -17.45 -20.70
N GLU A 328 -24.15 -17.65 -20.30
CA GLU A 328 -25.17 -18.29 -21.12
C GLU A 328 -25.43 -17.53 -22.42
N LYS A 329 -25.47 -16.19 -22.36
CA LYS A 329 -25.60 -15.35 -23.54
C LYS A 329 -24.37 -15.40 -24.44
N ALA A 330 -23.17 -15.26 -23.86
CA ALA A 330 -21.90 -15.31 -24.61
C ALA A 330 -21.73 -16.65 -25.33
N TRP A 331 -22.18 -17.75 -24.71
CA TRP A 331 -22.17 -19.06 -25.34
C TRP A 331 -23.01 -19.15 -26.60
N GLY A 332 -24.23 -18.58 -26.61
CA GLY A 332 -25.06 -18.54 -27.80
C GLY A 332 -24.49 -17.76 -28.98
N GLU A 333 -23.51 -16.88 -28.70
CA GLU A 333 -22.84 -16.01 -29.67
C GLU A 333 -21.42 -16.45 -30.02
N LEU A 334 -20.91 -17.59 -29.48
CA LEU A 334 -19.55 -18.08 -29.74
C LEU A 334 -19.39 -18.52 -31.20
N SER A 335 -18.70 -17.67 -31.97
CA SER A 335 -18.12 -18.03 -33.27
C SER A 335 -16.59 -17.96 -33.15
N ALA A 336 -15.87 -18.68 -34.01
CA ALA A 336 -14.41 -18.75 -34.03
C ALA A 336 -13.74 -17.35 -34.07
N ASP A 337 -14.41 -16.34 -34.66
CA ASP A 337 -13.89 -14.99 -34.83
C ASP A 337 -14.16 -14.06 -33.64
N THR A 338 -15.00 -14.46 -32.68
CA THR A 338 -15.47 -13.59 -31.58
C THR A 338 -14.93 -13.96 -30.21
N TRP A 339 -14.01 -14.92 -30.09
CA TRP A 339 -13.38 -15.28 -28.81
C TRP A 339 -12.48 -14.16 -28.29
N SER A 340 -13.04 -13.02 -27.93
CA SER A 340 -12.31 -11.86 -27.39
C SER A 340 -12.60 -11.60 -25.91
N SER A 341 -13.42 -12.41 -25.26
CA SER A 341 -13.93 -12.10 -23.91
C SER A 341 -12.88 -12.26 -22.79
N GLY A 342 -11.72 -12.84 -23.09
CA GLY A 342 -10.61 -12.93 -22.15
C GLY A 342 -10.88 -13.77 -20.89
N MET A 343 -11.97 -14.50 -20.82
CA MET A 343 -12.28 -15.36 -19.68
C MET A 343 -11.68 -16.75 -19.92
N GLU A 344 -10.51 -16.95 -19.34
CA GLU A 344 -9.85 -18.24 -19.39
C GLU A 344 -10.46 -19.25 -18.40
N PRO A 345 -10.49 -20.57 -18.71
CA PRO A 345 -11.13 -21.59 -17.88
C PRO A 345 -10.66 -21.63 -16.43
N HIS A 346 -9.40 -21.30 -16.14
CA HIS A 346 -8.90 -21.27 -14.77
C HIS A 346 -9.62 -20.21 -13.89
N ARG A 347 -10.19 -19.15 -14.48
CA ARG A 347 -10.99 -18.14 -13.75
C ARG A 347 -12.38 -18.65 -13.40
N LEU A 348 -12.89 -19.67 -14.11
CA LEU A 348 -14.13 -20.35 -13.75
C LEU A 348 -13.98 -21.14 -12.45
N ARG A 349 -12.78 -21.66 -12.17
CA ARG A 349 -12.48 -22.32 -10.89
C ARG A 349 -12.72 -21.39 -9.71
N SER A 350 -12.29 -20.14 -9.81
CA SER A 350 -12.54 -19.13 -8.77
C SER A 350 -14.03 -18.90 -8.50
N LEU A 351 -14.84 -19.03 -9.51
CA LEU A 351 -16.31 -18.96 -9.38
C LEU A 351 -16.86 -20.19 -8.67
N LEU A 352 -16.37 -21.38 -9.00
CA LEU A 352 -16.76 -22.63 -8.35
C LEU A 352 -16.34 -22.65 -6.87
N ASP A 353 -15.15 -22.12 -6.55
CA ASP A 353 -14.69 -21.99 -5.16
C ASP A 353 -15.58 -21.04 -4.33
N GLY A 354 -16.13 -19.99 -4.96
CA GLY A 354 -17.09 -19.07 -4.34
C GLY A 354 -18.46 -19.68 -4.07
N LEU A 355 -18.80 -20.76 -4.77
CA LEU A 355 -20.11 -21.43 -4.64
C LEU A 355 -20.22 -22.34 -3.41
N SER A 356 -19.16 -22.60 -2.69
CA SER A 356 -19.25 -23.29 -1.39
C SER A 356 -20.18 -22.59 -0.40
N PHE A 357 -20.51 -21.32 -0.63
CA PHE A 357 -21.49 -20.54 0.12
C PHE A 357 -22.95 -20.94 -0.11
N PHE A 358 -23.25 -21.59 -1.25
CA PHE A 358 -24.63 -21.93 -1.65
C PHE A 358 -24.86 -23.44 -1.55
N GLU A 359 -24.26 -24.11 -0.54
CA GLU A 359 -24.43 -25.55 -0.34
C GLU A 359 -25.90 -25.95 -0.17
N ASP A 360 -26.69 -25.07 0.41
CA ASP A 360 -28.15 -25.28 0.63
C ASP A 360 -29.00 -24.86 -0.57
N GLU A 361 -28.42 -24.42 -1.69
CA GLU A 361 -29.14 -24.02 -2.90
C GLU A 361 -28.79 -24.93 -4.11
N PRO A 362 -29.28 -26.17 -4.16
CA PRO A 362 -28.88 -27.12 -5.18
C PRO A 362 -29.15 -26.63 -6.62
N GLY A 363 -30.22 -25.88 -6.83
CA GLY A 363 -30.58 -25.36 -8.16
C GLY A 363 -29.54 -24.32 -8.70
N LEU A 364 -29.06 -23.45 -7.87
CA LEU A 364 -28.02 -22.46 -8.27
C LEU A 364 -26.69 -23.15 -8.49
N LYS A 365 -26.33 -24.11 -7.64
CA LYS A 365 -25.14 -24.91 -7.72
C LYS A 365 -25.09 -25.73 -9.02
N ASP A 366 -26.15 -26.48 -9.30
CA ASP A 366 -26.25 -27.30 -10.51
C ASP A 366 -26.21 -26.46 -11.78
N ARG A 367 -26.93 -25.33 -11.81
CA ARG A 367 -26.90 -24.39 -12.94
C ARG A 367 -25.46 -23.84 -13.15
N THR A 368 -24.76 -23.48 -12.08
CA THR A 368 -23.41 -22.96 -12.19
C THR A 368 -22.47 -24.02 -12.70
N PHE A 369 -22.53 -25.25 -12.21
CA PHE A 369 -21.74 -26.35 -12.73
C PHE A 369 -22.00 -26.61 -14.21
N ASP A 370 -23.26 -26.64 -14.64
CA ASP A 370 -23.65 -26.86 -16.04
C ASP A 370 -23.05 -25.74 -16.95
N VAL A 371 -23.27 -24.47 -16.58
CA VAL A 371 -22.76 -23.33 -17.36
C VAL A 371 -21.23 -23.33 -17.42
N CYS A 372 -20.55 -23.53 -16.28
CA CYS A 372 -19.09 -23.56 -16.24
C CYS A 372 -18.52 -24.72 -17.04
N PHE A 373 -19.12 -25.91 -16.95
CA PHE A 373 -18.70 -27.09 -17.69
C PHE A 373 -18.82 -26.87 -19.20
N ARG A 374 -19.97 -26.39 -19.65
CA ARG A 374 -20.22 -26.12 -21.07
C ARG A 374 -19.30 -25.03 -21.61
N TYR A 375 -19.05 -23.97 -20.83
CA TYR A 375 -18.14 -22.91 -21.21
C TYR A 375 -16.68 -23.42 -21.33
N ALA A 376 -16.23 -24.22 -20.37
CA ALA A 376 -14.91 -24.82 -20.39
C ALA A 376 -14.74 -25.77 -21.57
N THR A 377 -15.77 -26.55 -21.91
CA THR A 377 -15.77 -27.47 -23.06
C THR A 377 -15.66 -26.68 -24.36
N ALA A 378 -16.48 -25.66 -24.57
CA ALA A 378 -16.47 -24.82 -25.76
C ALA A 378 -15.10 -24.09 -25.92
N TRP A 379 -14.51 -23.63 -24.81
CA TRP A 379 -13.17 -23.03 -24.85
C TRP A 379 -12.10 -24.06 -25.22
N PHE A 380 -12.17 -25.25 -24.68
CA PHE A 380 -11.22 -26.32 -24.98
C PHE A 380 -11.28 -26.74 -26.47
N GLU A 381 -12.50 -26.89 -27.00
CA GLU A 381 -12.71 -27.18 -28.43
C GLU A 381 -12.12 -26.08 -29.32
N TRP A 382 -12.36 -24.81 -28.95
CA TRP A 382 -11.77 -23.67 -29.67
C TRP A 382 -10.23 -23.66 -29.58
N ALA A 383 -9.68 -23.88 -28.37
CA ALA A 383 -8.23 -23.89 -28.14
C ALA A 383 -7.54 -24.97 -28.96
N CYS A 384 -8.13 -26.17 -29.06
CA CYS A 384 -7.61 -27.25 -29.90
C CYS A 384 -7.59 -26.92 -31.40
N LEU A 385 -8.49 -26.03 -31.85
CA LEU A 385 -8.58 -25.67 -33.28
C LEU A 385 -7.66 -24.49 -33.65
N TYR A 386 -7.41 -23.57 -32.74
CA TYR A 386 -6.81 -22.27 -33.07
C TYR A 386 -5.52 -21.94 -32.29
N MET A 387 -5.16 -22.69 -31.25
CA MET A 387 -3.87 -22.49 -30.58
C MET A 387 -2.75 -23.27 -31.28
N PRO A 388 -1.53 -22.69 -31.41
CA PRO A 388 -0.37 -23.40 -31.92
C PRO A 388 0.00 -24.60 -31.03
N GLU A 389 0.59 -25.63 -31.62
CA GLU A 389 0.97 -26.91 -30.95
C GLU A 389 1.99 -26.74 -29.78
N ASP A 390 2.53 -25.55 -29.58
CA ASP A 390 3.56 -25.26 -28.56
C ASP A 390 3.00 -24.61 -27.27
N PHE A 391 1.71 -24.75 -26.96
CA PHE A 391 1.10 -24.26 -25.72
C PHE A 391 0.87 -25.38 -24.74
#